data_c259ae592c2070ee0bdbe6d6dc0ebe66
#
_entry.id   c259ae592c2070ee0bdbe6d6dc0ebe66
#
_cell.length_a   1.000
_cell.length_b   1.000
_cell.length_c   1.000
_cell.angle_alpha   90.00
_cell.angle_beta   90.00
_cell.angle_gamma   90.00
#
_symmetry.space_group_name_H-M   'P 1'
#
loop_
_entity.id
_entity.type
_entity.pdbx_description
1 polymer ?
#
loop_
_entity_poly.entity_id
_entity_poly.type
_entity_poly.pdbx_seq_one_letter_code
_entity_poly.pdbx_strand_id
1 'polypeptide(L)'
;MRYFKIHWLHSFTDEPEYIFSEIDEEGYEVRKVEIFKNGNHILYSNNINSDRLVEGKYPSLEELNYEEETEVMQTIEIPKSEICNVWLRYNSD
;
A
#
# COMPACT_ATOMS: atom_id res chain seq x y z
N MET A 1 1.36 8.34 -13.37
CA MET A 1 1.01 7.60 -12.14
C MET A 1 1.77 6.29 -12.06
N ARG A 2 2.19 5.90 -10.88
CA ARG A 2 2.82 4.60 -10.65
C ARG A 2 2.04 3.87 -9.57
N TYR A 3 2.08 2.55 -9.60
CA TYR A 3 1.27 1.71 -8.72
C TYR A 3 2.15 0.60 -8.17
N PHE A 4 2.08 0.38 -6.84
CA PHE A 4 2.94 -0.59 -6.17
C PHE A 4 2.10 -1.52 -5.30
N LYS A 5 2.56 -2.78 -5.22
CA LYS A 5 2.02 -3.76 -4.30
C LYS A 5 3.15 -4.16 -3.35
N ILE A 6 2.90 -3.99 -2.06
CA ILE A 6 3.84 -4.34 -1.00
C ILE A 6 3.30 -5.57 -0.29
N HIS A 7 4.13 -6.61 -0.17
CA HIS A 7 3.86 -7.74 0.71
C HIS A 7 4.81 -7.61 1.90
N TRP A 8 4.26 -7.36 3.07
CA TRP A 8 5.02 -7.13 4.29
C TRP A 8 4.83 -8.32 5.23
N LEU A 9 5.87 -9.14 5.33
CA LEU A 9 5.89 -10.33 6.17
C LEU A 9 6.43 -9.95 7.55
N HIS A 10 5.60 -10.10 8.57
CA HIS A 10 5.93 -9.73 9.95
C HIS A 10 4.98 -10.43 10.91
N SER A 11 5.23 -10.29 12.20
CA SER A 11 4.38 -10.84 13.25
C SER A 11 3.58 -9.78 14.02
N PHE A 12 3.60 -8.53 13.58
CA PHE A 12 2.83 -7.45 14.19
C PHE A 12 1.33 -7.68 13.96
N THR A 13 0.53 -7.55 15.02
CA THR A 13 -0.90 -7.85 14.93
C THR A 13 -1.75 -6.70 14.41
N ASP A 14 -1.24 -5.48 14.52
CA ASP A 14 -1.95 -4.25 14.15
C ASP A 14 -1.42 -3.61 12.86
N GLU A 15 -0.57 -4.32 12.11
CA GLU A 15 -0.02 -3.81 10.86
C GLU A 15 -0.52 -4.63 9.67
N PRO A 16 -0.65 -4.00 8.49
CA PRO A 16 -1.15 -4.72 7.31
C PRO A 16 -0.16 -5.74 6.78
N GLU A 17 -0.68 -6.74 6.08
CA GLU A 17 0.13 -7.72 5.35
C GLU A 17 0.38 -7.25 3.92
N TYR A 18 -0.63 -6.66 3.28
CA TYR A 18 -0.52 -6.14 1.92
C TYR A 18 -0.88 -4.66 1.88
N ILE A 19 -0.13 -3.90 1.11
CA ILE A 19 -0.41 -2.49 0.86
C ILE A 19 -0.36 -2.24 -0.64
N PHE A 20 -1.43 -1.65 -1.18
CA PHE A 20 -1.48 -1.23 -2.58
C PHE A 20 -1.45 0.29 -2.59
N SER A 21 -0.50 0.89 -3.31
CA SER A 21 -0.30 2.35 -3.30
C SER A 21 -0.32 2.92 -4.72
N GLU A 22 -0.98 4.06 -4.86
CA GLU A 22 -0.97 4.85 -6.08
C GLU A 22 -0.17 6.12 -5.83
N ILE A 23 0.82 6.38 -6.70
CA ILE A 23 1.77 7.48 -6.55
C ILE A 23 1.63 8.40 -7.76
N ASP A 24 1.49 9.71 -7.51
CA ASP A 24 1.35 10.68 -8.59
C ASP A 24 2.70 10.94 -9.28
N GLU A 25 2.67 11.77 -10.33
CA GLU A 25 3.85 12.05 -11.14
C GLU A 25 4.93 12.81 -10.37
N GLU A 26 4.56 13.45 -9.28
CA GLU A 26 5.49 14.18 -8.43
C GLU A 26 6.07 13.32 -7.31
N GLY A 27 5.62 12.08 -7.20
CA GLY A 27 6.14 11.14 -6.22
C GLY A 27 5.38 11.08 -4.90
N TYR A 28 4.16 11.62 -4.85
CA TYR A 28 3.34 11.63 -3.64
C TYR A 28 2.28 10.53 -3.68
N GLU A 29 2.05 9.90 -2.53
CA GLU A 29 1.01 8.89 -2.39
C GLU A 29 -0.36 9.57 -2.38
N VAL A 30 -1.24 9.16 -3.29
CA VAL A 30 -2.58 9.76 -3.43
C VAL A 30 -3.70 8.81 -3.07
N ARG A 31 -3.42 7.50 -3.03
CA ARG A 31 -4.41 6.49 -2.68
C ARG A 31 -3.69 5.24 -2.21
N LYS A 32 -4.28 4.54 -1.22
CA LYS A 32 -3.77 3.22 -0.85
C LYS A 32 -4.85 2.35 -0.25
N VAL A 33 -4.62 1.05 -0.30
CA VAL A 33 -5.45 0.04 0.34
C VAL A 33 -4.54 -0.81 1.23
N GLU A 34 -4.90 -0.94 2.49
CA GLU A 34 -4.21 -1.84 3.42
C GLU A 34 -5.08 -3.05 3.68
N ILE A 35 -4.49 -4.24 3.60
CA ILE A 35 -5.19 -5.51 3.84
C ILE A 35 -4.45 -6.25 4.95
N PHE A 36 -5.18 -6.63 5.99
CA PHE A 36 -4.65 -7.27 7.17
C PHE A 36 -4.80 -8.79 7.10
N LYS A 37 -4.01 -9.52 7.90
CA LYS A 37 -4.03 -10.99 7.91
C LYS A 37 -5.40 -11.57 8.23
N ASN A 38 -6.19 -10.88 9.05
CA ASN A 38 -7.53 -11.32 9.42
C ASN A 38 -8.60 -11.02 8.36
N GLY A 39 -8.20 -10.48 7.21
CA GLY A 39 -9.12 -10.13 6.14
C GLY A 39 -9.70 -8.72 6.20
N ASN A 40 -9.43 -7.99 7.28
CA ASN A 40 -9.86 -6.59 7.36
C ASN A 40 -9.09 -5.74 6.36
N HIS A 41 -9.67 -4.61 5.98
CA HIS A 41 -9.05 -3.68 5.04
C HIS A 41 -9.34 -2.24 5.44
N ILE A 42 -8.48 -1.32 4.99
CA ILE A 42 -8.68 0.12 5.17
C ILE A 42 -8.36 0.81 3.85
N LEU A 43 -9.25 1.71 3.43
CA LEU A 43 -9.07 2.51 2.22
C LEU A 43 -8.60 3.90 2.59
N TYR A 44 -7.67 4.45 1.81
CA TYR A 44 -7.11 5.78 2.00
C TYR A 44 -7.10 6.53 0.68
N SER A 45 -7.53 7.80 0.71
CA SER A 45 -7.44 8.70 -0.44
C SER A 45 -7.45 10.13 0.08
N ASN A 46 -7.46 11.11 -0.83
CA ASN A 46 -7.55 12.52 -0.43
C ASN A 46 -8.87 12.85 0.29
N ASN A 47 -9.87 12.00 0.17
CA ASN A 47 -11.18 12.18 0.77
C ASN A 47 -11.48 11.19 1.91
N ILE A 48 -10.63 10.17 2.07
CA ILE A 48 -10.83 9.08 3.04
C ILE A 48 -9.52 8.86 3.78
N ASN A 49 -9.51 9.12 5.09
CA ASN A 49 -8.34 8.90 5.93
C ASN A 49 -7.06 9.55 5.36
N SER A 50 -7.19 10.75 4.79
CA SER A 50 -6.09 11.40 4.07
C SER A 50 -4.87 11.69 4.95
N ASP A 51 -5.06 11.84 6.24
CA ASP A 51 -3.96 12.07 7.21
C ASP A 51 -3.05 10.86 7.38
N ARG A 52 -3.45 9.70 6.87
CA ARG A 52 -2.68 8.46 6.93
C ARG A 52 -1.90 8.17 5.65
N LEU A 53 -2.06 8.99 4.61
CA LEU A 53 -1.22 8.89 3.43
C LEU A 53 0.20 9.32 3.78
N VAL A 54 1.18 8.74 3.08
CA VAL A 54 2.60 9.08 3.31
C VAL A 54 2.82 10.58 3.09
N GLU A 55 3.41 11.25 4.06
CA GLU A 55 3.82 12.65 3.91
C GLU A 55 5.13 12.72 3.13
N GLY A 56 5.24 13.71 2.26
CA GLY A 56 6.43 13.87 1.44
C GLY A 56 6.50 12.81 0.35
N LYS A 57 7.67 12.66 -0.22
CA LYS A 57 7.86 11.76 -1.36
C LYS A 57 7.84 10.30 -0.93
N TYR A 58 7.21 9.48 -1.77
CA TYR A 58 7.11 8.04 -1.53
C TYR A 58 8.52 7.42 -1.57
N PRO A 59 8.80 6.43 -0.71
CA PRO A 59 10.10 5.76 -0.72
C PRO A 59 10.40 5.07 -2.05
N SER A 60 11.69 4.87 -2.36
CA SER A 60 12.10 4.17 -3.57
C SER A 60 11.81 2.67 -3.46
N LEU A 61 11.79 1.98 -4.60
CA LEU A 61 11.66 0.52 -4.60
C LEU A 61 12.78 -0.15 -3.80
N GLU A 62 13.98 0.42 -3.83
CA GLU A 62 15.10 -0.10 -3.05
C GLU A 62 14.82 -0.05 -1.55
N GLU A 63 14.25 1.07 -1.07
CA GLU A 63 13.89 1.22 0.34
C GLU A 63 12.70 0.34 0.75
N LEU A 64 11.84 -0.02 -0.21
CA LEU A 64 10.65 -0.84 0.02
C LEU A 64 10.89 -2.33 -0.19
N ASN A 65 12.13 -2.73 -0.39
CA ASN A 65 12.54 -4.13 -0.53
C ASN A 65 13.67 -4.40 0.43
N TYR A 66 13.39 -5.14 1.48
CA TYR A 66 14.42 -5.48 2.47
C TYR A 66 14.08 -6.77 3.16
N GLU A 67 15.11 -7.40 3.74
CA GLU A 67 14.96 -8.62 4.50
C GLU A 67 15.72 -8.44 5.81
N GLU A 68 14.98 -8.47 6.90
CA GLU A 68 15.52 -8.38 8.24
C GLU A 68 15.12 -9.63 9.03
N GLU A 69 15.72 -9.82 10.19
CA GLU A 69 15.51 -11.01 11.02
C GLU A 69 14.03 -11.18 11.41
N THR A 70 13.33 -10.08 11.67
CA THR A 70 11.95 -10.11 12.16
C THR A 70 10.91 -9.71 11.13
N GLU A 71 11.32 -9.20 9.98
CA GLU A 71 10.39 -8.77 8.95
C GLU A 71 11.02 -8.75 7.57
N VAL A 72 10.19 -8.98 6.56
CA VAL A 72 10.60 -8.93 5.16
C VAL A 72 9.58 -8.08 4.40
N MET A 73 10.06 -7.14 3.59
CA MET A 73 9.20 -6.34 2.73
C MET A 73 9.56 -6.59 1.27
N GLN A 74 8.58 -6.98 0.48
CA GLN A 74 8.72 -7.26 -0.96
C GLN A 74 7.76 -6.38 -1.73
N THR A 75 8.29 -5.52 -2.58
CA THR A 75 7.49 -4.54 -3.32
C THR A 75 7.73 -4.69 -4.81
N ILE A 76 6.64 -4.73 -5.57
CA ILE A 76 6.67 -4.75 -7.03
C ILE A 76 5.82 -3.62 -7.58
N GLU A 77 6.17 -3.15 -8.76
CA GLU A 77 5.34 -2.22 -9.51
C GLU A 77 4.26 -3.02 -10.25
N ILE A 78 3.01 -2.54 -10.21
CA ILE A 78 1.86 -3.22 -10.79
C ILE A 78 1.16 -2.30 -11.78
N PRO A 79 0.33 -2.85 -12.70
CA PRO A 79 -0.48 -2.02 -13.59
C PRO A 79 -1.64 -1.38 -12.85
N LYS A 80 -2.13 -0.27 -13.39
CA LYS A 80 -3.28 0.46 -12.85
C LYS A 80 -4.49 -0.45 -12.62
N SER A 81 -4.73 -1.39 -13.53
CA SER A 81 -5.89 -2.30 -13.44
C SER A 81 -5.89 -3.09 -12.14
N GLU A 82 -4.73 -3.45 -11.63
CA GLU A 82 -4.66 -4.27 -10.41
C GLU A 82 -5.12 -3.47 -9.19
N ILE A 83 -4.61 -2.25 -9.00
CA ILE A 83 -5.04 -1.43 -7.87
C ILE A 83 -6.51 -1.01 -8.01
N CYS A 84 -6.97 -0.75 -9.22
CA CYS A 84 -8.37 -0.41 -9.45
C CYS A 84 -9.29 -1.57 -9.08
N ASN A 85 -8.92 -2.80 -9.41
CA ASN A 85 -9.69 -3.99 -9.04
C ASN A 85 -9.75 -4.18 -7.53
N VAL A 86 -8.63 -3.98 -6.84
CA VAL A 86 -8.57 -4.08 -5.39
C VAL A 86 -9.43 -2.98 -4.75
N TRP A 87 -9.29 -1.74 -5.23
CA TRP A 87 -10.07 -0.62 -4.73
C TRP A 87 -11.58 -0.87 -4.84
N LEU A 88 -12.03 -1.32 -6.02
CA LEU A 88 -13.44 -1.62 -6.26
C LEU A 88 -13.93 -2.75 -5.37
N ARG A 89 -13.14 -3.78 -5.18
CA ARG A 89 -13.50 -4.92 -4.33
C ARG A 89 -13.82 -4.48 -2.90
N TYR A 90 -13.00 -3.61 -2.34
CA TYR A 90 -13.12 -3.21 -0.94
C TYR A 90 -13.94 -1.94 -0.72
N ASN A 91 -14.27 -1.22 -1.79
CA ASN A 91 -15.07 0.00 -1.71
C ASN A 91 -16.52 -0.21 -2.16
N SER A 92 -16.93 -1.43 -2.43
CA SER A 92 -18.23 -1.75 -3.07
C SER A 92 -19.34 -2.11 -2.08
N ASP A 93 -19.24 -1.71 -0.85
CA ASP A 93 -20.27 -2.01 0.16
C ASP A 93 -21.49 -1.09 0.06
#